data_5ae0bd42638a374aeccaa39cefad1142
#
_entry.id   5ae0bd42638a374aeccaa39cefad1142
#
_cell.length_a   1.000
_cell.length_b   1.000
_cell.length_c   1.000
_cell.angle_alpha   90.00
_cell.angle_beta   90.00
_cell.angle_gamma   90.00
#
_symmetry.space_group_name_H-M   'P 1'
#
loop_
_entity.id
_entity.type
_entity.pdbx_description
1 polymer ?
#
loop_
_entity_poly.entity_id
_entity_poly.type
_entity_poly.pdbx_seq_one_letter_code
_entity_poly.pdbx_strand_id
1 'polypeptide(L)'
;MDNDQPVLSQPGEPGSQPDPGSWVGAALRDMVGTIVPAIVIALLIHLFLAQATRVYGQSMEPNLHTNERLVIEKISYHLHGPRRGDVVVLRDPAGSPEMLIKRVVGLPGERVTLADGRVYVDGTPIDEPYLDQPTNGSGRSWVVPPLHVFVMGDNRSASRDSRTFGAVPMEELVGKALFRYWPIEEIGIVD
;
A
#
# COMPACT_ATOMS: atom_id res chain seq x y z
N MET A 1 33.10 66.78 59.58
CA MET A 1 31.83 66.27 60.06
C MET A 1 31.31 65.34 58.95
N ASP A 2 31.70 64.11 59.05
CA ASP A 2 31.43 63.08 58.12
C ASP A 2 30.08 62.46 58.50
N ASN A 3 29.15 62.42 57.58
CA ASN A 3 27.81 61.91 57.86
C ASN A 3 27.65 60.57 57.06
N ASP A 4 28.31 59.57 57.61
CA ASP A 4 28.18 58.17 57.14
C ASP A 4 26.83 57.60 57.61
N GLN A 5 25.86 57.62 56.72
CA GLN A 5 24.61 56.86 56.95
C GLN A 5 24.70 55.51 56.26
N PRO A 6 24.47 54.40 56.92
CA PRO A 6 24.44 53.08 56.32
C PRO A 6 23.20 52.91 55.42
N VAL A 7 23.44 52.57 54.15
CA VAL A 7 22.41 52.18 53.20
C VAL A 7 21.78 50.83 53.67
N LEU A 8 20.57 50.89 54.17
CA LEU A 8 19.76 49.71 54.43
C LEU A 8 19.38 49.04 53.11
N SER A 9 19.99 47.90 52.86
CA SER A 9 19.60 47.01 51.74
C SER A 9 18.14 46.53 51.97
N GLN A 10 17.28 46.83 51.00
CA GLN A 10 15.90 46.35 50.99
C GLN A 10 15.88 44.84 50.86
N PRO A 11 15.03 44.08 51.60
CA PRO A 11 14.86 42.64 51.40
C PRO A 11 14.30 42.38 50.01
N GLY A 12 14.96 41.52 49.27
CA GLY A 12 14.49 41.09 47.94
C GLY A 12 13.07 40.50 48.02
N GLU A 13 12.24 40.94 47.10
CA GLU A 13 10.87 40.37 46.96
C GLU A 13 10.96 38.87 46.82
N PRO A 14 10.11 38.11 47.53
CA PRO A 14 10.05 36.66 47.39
C PRO A 14 9.63 36.37 45.95
N GLY A 15 10.52 35.72 45.17
CA GLY A 15 10.26 35.28 43.82
C GLY A 15 8.94 34.49 43.81
N SER A 16 7.98 34.96 43.03
CA SER A 16 6.68 34.33 42.87
C SER A 16 6.92 32.89 42.35
N GLN A 17 6.70 31.90 43.19
CA GLN A 17 6.69 30.51 42.76
C GLN A 17 5.57 30.35 41.73
N PRO A 18 5.84 29.76 40.55
CA PRO A 18 4.78 29.55 39.57
C PRO A 18 3.71 28.64 40.17
N ASP A 19 2.46 29.07 40.06
CA ASP A 19 1.29 28.30 40.49
C ASP A 19 1.33 26.88 39.92
N PRO A 20 1.24 25.83 40.76
CA PRO A 20 1.31 24.44 40.30
C PRO A 20 0.20 24.08 39.31
N GLY A 21 -0.87 24.88 39.20
CA GLY A 21 -1.90 24.70 38.17
C GLY A 21 -1.55 25.23 36.80
N SER A 22 -0.61 26.18 36.67
CA SER A 22 -0.30 26.81 35.39
C SER A 22 0.55 25.93 34.47
N TRP A 23 1.49 25.16 35.03
CA TRP A 23 2.33 24.25 34.26
C TRP A 23 1.56 23.00 33.79
N VAL A 24 0.60 22.50 34.58
CA VAL A 24 -0.26 21.36 34.20
C VAL A 24 -1.15 21.75 33.02
N GLY A 25 -1.75 22.93 33.04
CA GLY A 25 -2.58 23.44 31.95
C GLY A 25 -1.76 23.67 30.67
N ALA A 26 -0.53 24.20 30.80
CA ALA A 26 0.38 24.36 29.68
C ALA A 26 0.81 23.01 29.09
N ALA A 27 1.25 22.08 29.95
CA ALA A 27 1.65 20.74 29.53
C ALA A 27 0.49 19.96 28.86
N LEU A 28 -0.73 20.08 29.38
CA LEU A 28 -1.91 19.44 28.78
C LEU A 28 -2.22 20.04 27.39
N ARG A 29 -2.12 21.36 27.23
CA ARG A 29 -2.33 22.02 25.94
C ARG A 29 -1.27 21.64 24.93
N ASP A 30 -0.01 21.56 25.33
CA ASP A 30 1.11 21.16 24.46
C ASP A 30 1.00 19.69 24.08
N MET A 31 0.59 18.83 25.01
CA MET A 31 0.31 17.41 24.71
C MET A 31 -0.83 17.25 23.72
N VAL A 32 -1.96 17.95 23.91
CA VAL A 32 -3.08 17.94 22.97
C VAL A 32 -2.66 18.52 21.62
N GLY A 33 -1.91 19.64 21.63
CA GLY A 33 -1.40 20.30 20.42
C GLY A 33 -0.44 19.44 19.58
N THR A 34 0.22 18.46 20.21
CA THR A 34 1.14 17.55 19.50
C THR A 34 0.45 16.22 19.14
N ILE A 35 -0.30 15.64 20.06
CA ILE A 35 -0.91 14.32 19.86
C ILE A 35 -2.08 14.37 18.87
N VAL A 36 -2.92 15.39 18.94
CA VAL A 36 -4.09 15.49 18.05
C VAL A 36 -3.68 15.60 16.58
N PRO A 37 -2.76 16.49 16.16
CA PRO A 37 -2.27 16.52 14.78
C PRO A 37 -1.59 15.20 14.37
N ALA A 38 -0.80 14.59 15.24
CA ALA A 38 -0.16 13.31 14.96
C ALA A 38 -1.17 12.20 14.70
N ILE A 39 -2.22 12.10 15.50
CA ILE A 39 -3.32 11.13 15.32
C ILE A 39 -4.06 11.42 13.99
N VAL A 40 -4.35 12.70 13.71
CA VAL A 40 -5.03 13.09 12.46
C VAL A 40 -4.19 12.73 11.24
N ILE A 41 -2.89 13.02 11.27
CA ILE A 41 -1.97 12.66 10.19
C ILE A 41 -1.89 11.13 10.03
N ALA A 42 -1.73 10.38 11.12
CA ALA A 42 -1.70 8.92 11.09
C ALA A 42 -3.01 8.33 10.54
N LEU A 43 -4.16 8.91 10.92
CA LEU A 43 -5.46 8.51 10.41
C LEU A 43 -5.60 8.81 8.92
N LEU A 44 -5.16 9.97 8.44
CA LEU A 44 -5.15 10.34 7.03
C LEU A 44 -4.26 9.40 6.21
N ILE A 45 -3.07 9.10 6.73
CA ILE A 45 -2.17 8.11 6.10
C ILE A 45 -2.88 6.75 6.01
N HIS A 46 -3.46 6.28 7.10
CA HIS A 46 -4.13 4.97 7.14
C HIS A 46 -5.35 4.90 6.21
N LEU A 47 -6.16 5.95 6.15
CA LEU A 47 -7.39 5.97 5.34
C LEU A 47 -7.11 6.16 3.84
N PHE A 48 -6.14 7.00 3.50
CA PHE A 48 -5.96 7.46 2.12
C PHE A 48 -4.71 6.93 1.42
N LEU A 49 -3.61 6.65 2.15
CA LEU A 49 -2.34 6.34 1.53
C LEU A 49 -1.99 4.86 1.53
N ALA A 50 -2.21 4.16 2.64
CA ALA A 50 -1.77 2.78 2.77
C ALA A 50 -2.75 1.92 3.57
N GLN A 51 -2.89 0.67 3.18
CA GLN A 51 -3.67 -0.33 3.90
C GLN A 51 -2.82 -1.59 4.08
N ALA A 52 -2.79 -2.12 5.30
CA ALA A 52 -2.22 -3.44 5.55
C ALA A 52 -3.20 -4.53 5.14
N THR A 53 -2.74 -5.53 4.43
CA THR A 53 -3.52 -6.71 4.05
C THR A 53 -2.74 -7.99 4.29
N ARG A 54 -3.45 -9.10 4.34
CA ARG A 54 -2.88 -10.45 4.47
C ARG A 54 -3.14 -11.25 3.21
N VAL A 55 -2.12 -11.95 2.74
CA VAL A 55 -2.21 -12.83 1.58
C VAL A 55 -2.97 -14.10 1.96
N TYR A 56 -3.93 -14.48 1.13
CA TYR A 56 -4.65 -15.74 1.23
C TYR A 56 -4.56 -16.50 -0.10
N GLY A 57 -4.37 -17.83 0.01
CA GLY A 57 -4.28 -18.72 -1.15
C GLY A 57 -2.91 -18.74 -1.81
N GLN A 58 -2.79 -19.58 -2.82
CA GLN A 58 -1.53 -19.94 -3.47
C GLN A 58 -1.36 -19.29 -4.84
N SER A 59 -2.27 -18.38 -5.23
CA SER A 59 -2.32 -17.87 -6.61
C SER A 59 -1.14 -17.00 -7.02
N MET A 60 -0.34 -16.52 -6.05
CA MET A 60 0.85 -15.68 -6.28
C MET A 60 2.15 -16.39 -5.89
N GLU A 61 2.11 -17.70 -5.60
CA GLU A 61 3.32 -18.48 -5.40
C GLU A 61 4.12 -18.60 -6.71
N PRO A 62 5.44 -18.63 -6.64
CA PRO A 62 6.28 -18.67 -5.44
C PRO A 62 6.58 -17.29 -4.81
N ASN A 63 6.14 -16.19 -5.41
CA ASN A 63 6.55 -14.83 -5.01
C ASN A 63 5.86 -14.34 -3.73
N LEU A 64 4.58 -14.71 -3.53
CA LEU A 64 3.83 -14.38 -2.31
C LEU A 64 3.15 -15.62 -1.77
N HIS A 65 3.31 -15.87 -0.47
CA HIS A 65 2.76 -17.03 0.22
C HIS A 65 1.61 -16.66 1.16
N THR A 66 0.76 -17.63 1.44
CA THR A 66 -0.32 -17.47 2.42
C THR A 66 0.22 -17.02 3.78
N ASN A 67 -0.50 -16.07 4.42
CA ASN A 67 -0.19 -15.44 5.70
C ASN A 67 0.86 -14.33 5.66
N GLU A 68 1.48 -14.05 4.55
CA GLU A 68 2.29 -12.85 4.40
C GLU A 68 1.46 -11.59 4.57
N ARG A 69 2.07 -10.52 5.05
CA ARG A 69 1.42 -9.23 5.25
C ARG A 69 2.07 -8.17 4.39
N LEU A 70 1.22 -7.48 3.64
CA LEU A 70 1.61 -6.50 2.65
C LEU A 70 1.07 -5.12 3.01
N VAL A 71 1.80 -4.11 2.63
CA VAL A 71 1.34 -2.72 2.56
C VAL A 71 0.84 -2.47 1.14
N ILE A 72 -0.43 -2.06 1.05
CA ILE A 72 -1.08 -1.71 -0.21
C ILE A 72 -1.12 -0.19 -0.32
N GLU A 73 -0.60 0.34 -1.38
CA GLU A 73 -0.59 1.75 -1.71
C GLU A 73 -1.77 2.05 -2.66
N LYS A 74 -2.54 3.10 -2.34
CA LYS A 74 -3.79 3.43 -3.04
C LYS A 74 -3.68 4.66 -3.95
N ILE A 75 -2.64 5.47 -3.79
CA ILE A 75 -2.55 6.79 -4.43
C ILE A 75 -2.10 6.68 -5.87
N SER A 76 -1.18 5.79 -6.18
CA SER A 76 -0.59 5.68 -7.52
C SER A 76 -1.65 5.60 -8.61
N TYR A 77 -2.72 4.84 -8.37
CA TYR A 77 -3.77 4.67 -9.37
C TYR A 77 -4.74 5.85 -9.50
N HIS A 78 -4.65 6.83 -8.60
CA HIS A 78 -5.31 8.13 -8.77
C HIS A 78 -4.45 9.12 -9.58
N LEU A 79 -3.13 8.93 -9.61
CA LEU A 79 -2.19 9.82 -10.29
C LEU A 79 -1.78 9.30 -11.67
N HIS A 80 -1.63 8.00 -11.79
CA HIS A 80 -1.30 7.32 -13.05
C HIS A 80 -1.95 5.94 -13.09
N GLY A 81 -2.23 5.43 -14.26
CA GLY A 81 -2.79 4.09 -14.42
C GLY A 81 -1.83 2.98 -13.94
N PRO A 82 -2.34 1.76 -13.74
CA PRO A 82 -1.52 0.59 -13.41
C PRO A 82 -0.50 0.31 -14.53
N ARG A 83 0.63 -0.25 -14.15
CA ARG A 83 1.70 -0.64 -15.07
C ARG A 83 1.76 -2.16 -15.19
N ARG A 84 2.26 -2.65 -16.31
CA ARG A 84 2.55 -4.08 -16.48
C ARG A 84 3.59 -4.51 -15.44
N GLY A 85 3.34 -5.66 -14.81
CA GLY A 85 4.15 -6.19 -13.72
C GLY A 85 3.65 -5.79 -12.32
N ASP A 86 2.84 -4.72 -12.17
CA ASP A 86 2.31 -4.34 -10.86
C ASP A 86 1.54 -5.48 -10.22
N VAL A 87 1.87 -5.81 -8.97
CA VAL A 87 1.06 -6.69 -8.13
C VAL A 87 -0.04 -5.86 -7.49
N VAL A 88 -1.29 -6.21 -7.79
CA VAL A 88 -2.47 -5.43 -7.40
C VAL A 88 -3.40 -6.22 -6.50
N VAL A 89 -4.03 -5.51 -5.57
CA VAL A 89 -5.19 -5.99 -4.83
C VAL A 89 -6.44 -5.46 -5.52
N LEU A 90 -7.38 -6.35 -5.79
CA LEU A 90 -8.63 -6.01 -6.47
C LEU A 90 -9.83 -6.69 -5.80
N ARG A 91 -11.01 -6.10 -5.98
CA ARG A 91 -12.27 -6.76 -5.61
C ARG A 91 -12.55 -7.90 -6.58
N ASP A 92 -13.12 -8.98 -6.06
CA ASP A 92 -13.47 -10.13 -6.89
C ASP A 92 -14.58 -9.76 -7.90
N PRO A 93 -14.32 -9.82 -9.22
CA PRO A 93 -15.34 -9.51 -10.24
C PRO A 93 -16.56 -10.45 -10.20
N ALA A 94 -16.45 -11.60 -9.53
CA ALA A 94 -17.58 -12.50 -9.31
C ALA A 94 -18.47 -12.10 -8.12
N GLY A 95 -18.19 -10.98 -7.45
CA GLY A 95 -18.99 -10.44 -6.34
C GLY A 95 -18.73 -11.13 -4.99
N SER A 96 -17.67 -11.92 -4.85
CA SER A 96 -17.24 -12.40 -3.54
C SER A 96 -16.75 -11.25 -2.67
N PRO A 97 -16.99 -11.24 -1.36
CA PRO A 97 -16.44 -10.24 -0.45
C PRO A 97 -14.92 -10.33 -0.29
N GLU A 98 -14.31 -11.38 -0.81
CA GLU A 98 -12.87 -11.60 -0.75
C GLU A 98 -12.13 -10.71 -1.76
N MET A 99 -10.98 -10.21 -1.35
CA MET A 99 -10.08 -9.50 -2.25
C MET A 99 -9.10 -10.49 -2.88
N LEU A 100 -8.78 -10.24 -4.14
CA LEU A 100 -7.81 -11.03 -4.89
C LEU A 100 -6.50 -10.27 -4.99
N ILE A 101 -5.38 -11.00 -4.98
CA ILE A 101 -4.06 -10.45 -5.30
C ILE A 101 -3.63 -11.08 -6.62
N LYS A 102 -3.28 -10.24 -7.60
CA LYS A 102 -2.89 -10.64 -8.95
C LYS A 102 -1.84 -9.69 -9.52
N ARG A 103 -1.18 -10.12 -10.58
CA ARG A 103 -0.23 -9.30 -11.34
C ARG A 103 -0.88 -8.76 -12.60
N VAL A 104 -0.64 -7.48 -12.92
CA VAL A 104 -1.09 -6.84 -14.17
C VAL A 104 -0.23 -7.36 -15.32
N VAL A 105 -0.88 -7.97 -16.29
CA VAL A 105 -0.24 -8.57 -17.48
C VAL A 105 -0.59 -7.82 -18.76
N GLY A 106 -1.84 -7.35 -18.89
CA GLY A 106 -2.31 -6.58 -20.04
C GLY A 106 -2.87 -5.22 -19.62
N LEU A 107 -2.59 -4.20 -20.44
CA LEU A 107 -3.02 -2.83 -20.26
C LEU A 107 -4.17 -2.48 -21.24
N PRO A 108 -4.91 -1.37 -21.03
CA PRO A 108 -6.03 -0.99 -21.88
C PRO A 108 -5.67 -0.92 -23.37
N GLY A 109 -6.50 -1.54 -24.21
CA GLY A 109 -6.33 -1.58 -25.66
C GLY A 109 -5.44 -2.70 -26.17
N GLU A 110 -4.69 -3.35 -25.31
CA GLU A 110 -3.77 -4.42 -25.73
C GLU A 110 -4.47 -5.75 -25.97
N ARG A 111 -3.85 -6.58 -26.80
CA ARG A 111 -4.25 -7.96 -27.04
C ARG A 111 -3.32 -8.90 -26.28
N VAL A 112 -3.87 -9.60 -25.28
CA VAL A 112 -3.16 -10.64 -24.54
C VAL A 112 -3.43 -11.98 -25.19
N THR A 113 -2.39 -12.75 -25.55
CA THR A 113 -2.51 -14.07 -26.18
C THR A 113 -1.64 -15.08 -25.42
N LEU A 114 -2.14 -16.27 -25.23
CA LEU A 114 -1.37 -17.39 -24.66
C LEU A 114 -0.96 -18.35 -25.79
N ALA A 115 0.33 -18.53 -25.98
CA ALA A 115 0.90 -19.45 -26.95
C ALA A 115 2.25 -20.00 -26.44
N ASP A 116 2.59 -21.21 -26.81
CA ASP A 116 3.90 -21.84 -26.55
C ASP A 116 4.38 -21.74 -25.09
N GLY A 117 3.45 -21.81 -24.15
CA GLY A 117 3.75 -21.71 -22.72
C GLY A 117 4.09 -20.30 -22.22
N ARG A 118 3.85 -19.25 -23.05
CA ARG A 118 4.17 -17.85 -22.77
C ARG A 118 2.96 -16.94 -22.96
N VAL A 119 3.07 -15.75 -22.40
CA VAL A 119 2.14 -14.66 -22.65
C VAL A 119 2.73 -13.73 -23.72
N TYR A 120 1.90 -13.38 -24.69
CA TYR A 120 2.20 -12.40 -25.72
C TYR A 120 1.27 -11.20 -25.54
N VAL A 121 1.82 -10.01 -25.69
CA VAL A 121 1.05 -8.76 -25.74
C VAL A 121 1.30 -8.12 -27.08
N ASP A 122 0.22 -7.89 -27.84
CA ASP A 122 0.25 -7.38 -29.23
C ASP A 122 1.22 -8.15 -30.13
N GLY A 123 1.28 -9.48 -29.95
CA GLY A 123 2.14 -10.38 -30.71
C GLY A 123 3.59 -10.47 -30.23
N THR A 124 3.99 -9.71 -29.21
CA THR A 124 5.33 -9.75 -28.62
C THR A 124 5.32 -10.55 -27.32
N PRO A 125 6.20 -11.55 -27.15
CA PRO A 125 6.30 -12.27 -25.89
C PRO A 125 6.79 -11.32 -24.79
N ILE A 126 6.13 -11.34 -23.62
CA ILE A 126 6.59 -10.57 -22.48
C ILE A 126 7.59 -11.37 -21.65
N ASP A 127 8.51 -10.66 -21.00
CA ASP A 127 9.44 -11.27 -20.05
C ASP A 127 8.74 -11.39 -18.68
N GLU A 128 8.77 -12.61 -18.13
CA GLU A 128 8.09 -12.96 -16.89
C GLU A 128 9.04 -13.71 -15.94
N PRO A 129 10.11 -13.04 -15.44
CA PRO A 129 11.14 -13.67 -14.62
C PRO A 129 10.63 -14.16 -13.25
N TYR A 130 9.44 -13.73 -12.89
CA TYR A 130 8.75 -14.12 -11.64
C TYR A 130 8.04 -15.49 -11.73
N LEU A 131 8.07 -16.15 -12.89
CA LEU A 131 7.42 -17.45 -13.09
C LEU A 131 8.43 -18.60 -12.99
N ASP A 132 8.07 -19.62 -12.23
CA ASP A 132 8.80 -20.88 -12.17
C ASP A 132 8.35 -21.88 -13.26
N GLN A 133 7.16 -21.69 -13.83
CA GLN A 133 6.53 -22.62 -14.73
C GLN A 133 5.91 -21.92 -15.95
N PRO A 134 5.86 -22.59 -17.11
CA PRO A 134 5.20 -22.06 -18.30
C PRO A 134 3.70 -21.76 -18.05
N THR A 135 3.17 -20.80 -18.78
CA THR A 135 1.75 -20.45 -18.74
C THR A 135 0.91 -21.42 -19.56
N ASN A 136 0.01 -22.15 -18.92
CA ASN A 136 -0.91 -23.06 -19.59
C ASN A 136 -2.01 -22.30 -20.35
N GLY A 137 -2.53 -22.87 -21.45
CA GLY A 137 -3.71 -22.35 -22.16
C GLY A 137 -3.43 -21.81 -23.57
N SER A 138 -2.63 -22.50 -24.37
CA SER A 138 -2.35 -22.12 -25.77
C SER A 138 -3.63 -21.87 -26.60
N GLY A 139 -3.53 -20.91 -27.52
CA GLY A 139 -4.58 -20.58 -28.49
C GLY A 139 -5.68 -19.66 -27.99
N ARG A 140 -5.60 -19.14 -26.76
CA ARG A 140 -6.58 -18.19 -26.22
C ARG A 140 -6.07 -16.75 -26.34
N SER A 141 -6.98 -15.84 -26.69
CA SER A 141 -6.66 -14.43 -26.83
C SER A 141 -7.78 -13.54 -26.31
N TRP A 142 -7.42 -12.43 -25.68
CA TRP A 142 -8.33 -11.42 -25.15
C TRP A 142 -7.87 -10.03 -25.57
N VAL A 143 -8.82 -9.16 -25.88
CA VAL A 143 -8.57 -7.72 -26.04
C VAL A 143 -8.97 -7.05 -24.72
N VAL A 144 -8.06 -6.27 -24.16
CA VAL A 144 -8.31 -5.52 -22.91
C VAL A 144 -9.11 -4.27 -23.23
N PRO A 145 -10.34 -4.12 -22.72
CA PRO A 145 -11.14 -2.92 -23.01
C PRO A 145 -10.49 -1.65 -22.43
N PRO A 146 -10.90 -0.44 -22.91
CA PRO A 146 -10.53 0.80 -22.26
C PRO A 146 -10.88 0.78 -20.75
N LEU A 147 -10.03 1.38 -19.90
CA LEU A 147 -10.18 1.43 -18.44
C LEU A 147 -10.22 0.06 -17.75
N HIS A 148 -9.72 -0.99 -18.40
CA HIS A 148 -9.58 -2.31 -17.82
C HIS A 148 -8.12 -2.74 -17.82
N VAL A 149 -7.82 -3.73 -16.98
CA VAL A 149 -6.55 -4.45 -16.97
C VAL A 149 -6.78 -5.95 -17.09
N PHE A 150 -5.82 -6.65 -17.66
CA PHE A 150 -5.80 -8.11 -17.67
C PHE A 150 -4.81 -8.56 -16.61
N VAL A 151 -5.30 -9.30 -15.62
CA VAL A 151 -4.50 -9.72 -14.47
C VAL A 151 -4.36 -11.23 -14.42
N MET A 152 -3.20 -11.70 -13.99
CA MET A 152 -2.92 -13.13 -13.82
C MET A 152 -2.26 -13.39 -12.46
N GLY A 153 -2.46 -14.59 -11.93
CA GLY A 153 -1.66 -15.05 -10.79
C GLY A 153 -0.30 -15.53 -11.25
N ASP A 154 0.71 -15.41 -10.40
CA ASP A 154 2.04 -15.92 -10.66
C ASP A 154 2.03 -17.46 -10.67
N ASN A 155 1.23 -18.09 -9.80
CA ASN A 155 0.93 -19.51 -9.90
C ASN A 155 -0.11 -19.74 -11.01
N ARG A 156 0.36 -19.83 -12.25
CA ARG A 156 -0.47 -19.97 -13.46
C ARG A 156 -1.43 -21.15 -13.42
N SER A 157 -1.07 -22.22 -12.75
CA SER A 157 -1.86 -23.45 -12.67
C SER A 157 -2.92 -23.40 -11.55
N ALA A 158 -2.69 -22.61 -10.49
CA ALA A 158 -3.56 -22.53 -9.31
C ALA A 158 -4.15 -21.11 -9.11
N SER A 159 -4.42 -20.40 -10.20
CA SER A 159 -4.99 -19.06 -10.15
C SER A 159 -6.31 -18.95 -10.91
N ARG A 160 -7.35 -18.47 -10.22
CA ARG A 160 -8.56 -17.92 -10.84
C ARG A 160 -8.31 -16.43 -11.13
N ASP A 161 -8.16 -16.07 -12.40
CA ASP A 161 -7.77 -14.75 -12.85
C ASP A 161 -8.47 -14.37 -14.18
N SER A 162 -7.98 -13.34 -14.88
CA SER A 162 -8.59 -12.84 -16.10
C SER A 162 -8.75 -13.88 -17.22
N ARG A 163 -8.04 -14.97 -17.16
CA ARG A 163 -8.28 -16.12 -18.06
C ARG A 163 -9.66 -16.75 -17.84
N THR A 164 -10.22 -16.57 -16.65
CA THR A 164 -11.52 -17.14 -16.25
C THR A 164 -12.63 -16.09 -16.23
N PHE A 165 -12.38 -14.91 -15.62
CA PHE A 165 -13.41 -13.88 -15.44
C PHE A 165 -13.28 -12.68 -16.39
N GLY A 166 -12.27 -12.66 -17.28
CA GLY A 166 -12.05 -11.56 -18.22
C GLY A 166 -11.24 -10.41 -17.65
N ALA A 167 -11.15 -9.33 -18.42
CA ALA A 167 -10.47 -8.11 -18.00
C ALA A 167 -11.22 -7.43 -16.85
N VAL A 168 -10.48 -6.82 -15.92
CA VAL A 168 -11.00 -6.20 -14.70
C VAL A 168 -11.05 -4.69 -14.86
N PRO A 169 -12.18 -4.03 -14.54
CA PRO A 169 -12.26 -2.57 -14.50
C PRO A 169 -11.23 -1.99 -13.52
N MET A 170 -10.58 -0.89 -13.88
CA MET A 170 -9.59 -0.23 -13.01
C MET A 170 -10.19 0.27 -11.70
N GLU A 171 -11.48 0.57 -11.66
CA GLU A 171 -12.22 0.97 -10.45
C GLU A 171 -12.31 -0.15 -9.40
N GLU A 172 -12.13 -1.40 -9.81
CA GLU A 172 -12.07 -2.54 -8.90
C GLU A 172 -10.69 -2.73 -8.27
N LEU A 173 -9.67 -2.00 -8.73
CA LEU A 173 -8.36 -2.03 -8.13
C LEU A 173 -8.38 -1.26 -6.81
N VAL A 174 -8.05 -1.94 -5.74
CA VAL A 174 -7.93 -1.33 -4.39
C VAL A 174 -6.61 -0.59 -4.25
N GLY A 175 -5.53 -1.12 -4.83
CA GLY A 175 -4.21 -0.51 -4.83
C GLY A 175 -3.11 -1.48 -5.25
N LYS A 176 -1.89 -0.98 -5.26
CA LYS A 176 -0.67 -1.73 -5.56
C LYS A 176 -0.06 -2.30 -4.30
N ALA A 177 0.30 -3.58 -4.31
CA ALA A 177 1.14 -4.18 -3.27
C ALA A 177 2.55 -3.60 -3.41
N LEU A 178 3.01 -2.88 -2.40
CA LEU A 178 4.26 -2.16 -2.46
C LEU A 178 5.36 -2.85 -1.66
N PHE A 179 5.02 -3.33 -0.47
CA PHE A 179 6.00 -3.78 0.49
C PHE A 179 5.46 -4.94 1.33
N ARG A 180 6.26 -6.01 1.47
CA ARG A 180 6.01 -7.12 2.37
C ARG A 180 6.74 -6.85 3.69
N TYR A 181 5.99 -6.81 4.80
CA TYR A 181 6.55 -6.54 6.13
C TYR A 181 6.50 -7.73 7.08
N TRP A 182 5.89 -8.83 6.66
CA TRP A 182 5.84 -10.08 7.40
C TRP A 182 5.80 -11.28 6.44
N PRO A 183 6.52 -12.36 6.69
CA PRO A 183 7.45 -12.60 7.83
C PRO A 183 8.69 -11.71 7.76
N ILE A 184 9.38 -11.55 8.92
CA ILE A 184 10.52 -10.63 9.04
C ILE A 184 11.69 -11.06 8.15
N GLU A 185 11.84 -12.36 7.93
CA GLU A 185 12.89 -12.97 7.10
C GLU A 185 12.73 -12.61 5.61
N GLU A 186 11.53 -12.22 5.19
CA GLU A 186 11.19 -11.92 3.80
C GLU A 186 10.74 -10.48 3.58
N ILE A 187 11.14 -9.57 4.49
CA ILE A 187 10.85 -8.14 4.33
C ILE A 187 11.45 -7.63 3.02
N GLY A 188 10.63 -6.97 2.19
CA GLY A 188 11.09 -6.44 0.91
C GLY A 188 10.00 -5.78 0.07
N ILE A 189 10.42 -5.19 -1.03
CA ILE A 189 9.52 -4.64 -2.06
C ILE A 189 8.86 -5.81 -2.78
N VAL A 190 7.59 -5.63 -3.15
CA VAL A 190 6.84 -6.58 -3.97
C VAL A 190 6.98 -6.14 -5.43
N ASP A 191 7.72 -6.93 -6.21
CA ASP A 191 7.99 -6.69 -7.64
C ASP A 191 7.19 -7.67 -8.51
#